data_64d31f8c5c56224b3bbfc389f27cc313
#
_entry.id   64d31f8c5c56224b3bbfc389f27cc313
#
_cell.length_a   1.000
_cell.length_b   1.000
_cell.length_c   1.000
_cell.angle_alpha   90.00
_cell.angle_beta   90.00
_cell.angle_gamma   90.00
#
_symmetry.space_group_name_H-M   'P 1'
#
loop_
_entity.id
_entity.type
_entity.pdbx_description
1 polymer ?
#
loop_
_entity_poly.entity_id
_entity_poly.type
_entity_poly.pdbx_seq_one_letter_code
_entity_poly.pdbx_strand_id
1 'polypeptide(L)' 'MNGRLSKPYMKARLLMIKEGIHSKTWYPEWNDKERWAAQQVLNNALDILEEYEH' A
#
# COMPACT_ATOMS: atom_id res chain seq x y z
N MET A 1 -14.10 14.75 -14.53
CA MET A 1 -13.56 13.67 -13.86
C MET A 1 -14.60 12.87 -13.19
N ASN A 2 -14.56 11.65 -13.33
CA ASN A 2 -15.64 10.82 -12.84
C ASN A 2 -15.41 10.24 -11.48
N GLY A 3 -14.35 10.60 -10.82
CA GLY A 3 -14.11 10.14 -9.48
C GLY A 3 -13.59 8.73 -9.36
N ARG A 4 -13.38 8.06 -10.46
CA ARG A 4 -12.90 6.70 -10.43
C ARG A 4 -11.39 6.66 -10.50
N LEU A 5 -10.78 5.85 -9.64
CA LEU A 5 -9.33 5.72 -9.65
C LEU A 5 -8.91 4.69 -10.69
N SER A 6 -7.84 4.98 -11.40
CA SER A 6 -7.30 4.02 -12.34
C SER A 6 -6.42 3.02 -11.59
N LYS A 7 -6.18 1.87 -12.21
CA LYS A 7 -5.33 0.86 -11.60
C LYS A 7 -3.92 1.39 -11.32
N PRO A 8 -3.26 2.05 -12.28
CA PRO A 8 -1.92 2.57 -12.00
C PRO A 8 -1.91 3.57 -10.84
N TYR A 9 -2.97 4.36 -10.74
CA TYR A 9 -3.04 5.35 -9.67
C TYR A 9 -3.22 4.67 -8.32
N MET A 10 -4.08 3.65 -8.26
CA MET A 10 -4.30 2.92 -7.02
C MET A 10 -3.02 2.20 -6.60
N LYS A 11 -2.30 1.64 -7.56
CA LYS A 11 -1.05 0.97 -7.27
C LYS A 11 -0.04 1.96 -6.70
N ALA A 12 0.04 3.14 -7.31
CA ALA A 12 0.97 4.15 -6.83
C ALA A 12 0.67 4.56 -5.40
N ARG A 13 -0.62 4.70 -5.08
CA ARG A 13 -0.99 5.09 -3.73
C ARG A 13 -0.64 4.02 -2.71
N LEU A 14 -0.87 2.76 -3.06
CA LEU A 14 -0.51 1.67 -2.16
C LEU A 14 1.00 1.60 -1.95
N LEU A 15 1.76 1.83 -3.00
CA LEU A 15 3.21 1.83 -2.89
C LEU A 15 3.70 3.00 -2.03
N MET A 16 3.03 4.14 -2.11
CA MET A 16 3.37 5.26 -1.25
C MET A 16 3.15 4.94 0.22
N ILE A 17 2.04 4.27 0.52
CA ILE A 17 1.77 3.86 1.90
C ILE A 17 2.84 2.89 2.36
N LYS A 18 3.18 1.93 1.51
CA LYS A 18 4.19 0.94 1.84
C LYS A 18 5.52 1.61 2.12
N GLU A 19 5.89 2.55 1.27
CA GLU A 19 7.13 3.27 1.44
C GLU A 19 7.13 4.10 2.72
N GLY A 20 6.01 4.77 3.01
CA GLY A 20 5.90 5.58 4.21
C GLY A 20 6.05 4.76 5.47
N ILE A 21 5.49 3.55 5.48
CA ILE A 21 5.62 2.67 6.63
C ILE A 21 7.04 2.15 6.75
N HIS A 22 7.64 1.79 5.63
CA HIS A 22 8.99 1.27 5.64
C HIS A 22 10.00 2.31 6.12
N SER A 23 9.84 3.55 5.69
CA SER A 23 10.77 4.61 6.04
C SER A 23 10.50 5.22 7.40
N LYS A 24 9.46 4.73 8.09
CA LYS A 24 9.05 5.22 9.40
C LYS A 24 8.52 6.64 9.36
N THR A 25 8.18 7.14 8.19
CA THR A 25 7.55 8.44 8.04
C THR A 25 6.15 8.39 8.64
N TRP A 26 5.44 7.29 8.41
CA TRP A 26 4.11 7.08 8.96
C TRP A 26 4.21 6.11 10.12
N TYR A 27 3.49 6.39 11.17
CA TYR A 27 3.40 5.52 12.34
C TYR A 27 4.79 5.16 12.86
N PRO A 28 5.61 6.16 13.17
CA PRO A 28 6.97 5.89 13.63
C PRO A 28 7.01 5.13 14.95
N GLU A 29 5.89 5.14 15.67
CA GLU A 29 5.84 4.44 16.95
C GLU A 29 5.68 2.93 16.79
N TRP A 30 5.39 2.46 15.60
CA TRP A 30 5.24 1.02 15.38
C TRP A 30 6.59 0.33 15.46
N ASN A 31 6.59 -0.87 16.05
CA ASN A 31 7.83 -1.65 16.09
C ASN A 31 7.98 -2.43 14.78
N ASP A 32 9.09 -3.16 14.67
CA ASP A 32 9.38 -3.87 13.42
C ASP A 32 8.33 -4.93 13.10
N LYS A 33 7.82 -5.58 14.12
CA LYS A 33 6.83 -6.61 13.92
C LYS A 33 5.54 -6.03 13.37
N GLU A 34 5.13 -4.89 13.90
CA GLU A 34 3.93 -4.23 13.42
C GLU A 34 4.11 -3.75 11.99
N ARG A 35 5.28 -3.21 11.69
CA ARG A 35 5.57 -2.78 10.33
C ARG A 35 5.58 -3.95 9.36
N TRP A 36 6.14 -5.07 9.79
CA TRP A 36 6.17 -6.26 8.97
C TRP A 36 4.75 -6.72 8.64
N ALA A 37 3.89 -6.77 9.65
CA ALA A 37 2.51 -7.19 9.44
C ALA A 37 1.78 -6.27 8.47
N ALA A 38 1.99 -4.96 8.61
CA ALA A 38 1.37 -3.99 7.71
C ALA A 38 1.87 -4.19 6.29
N GLN A 39 3.16 -4.49 6.12
CA GLN A 39 3.70 -4.74 4.79
C GLN A 39 3.04 -5.96 4.15
N GLN A 40 2.77 -7.00 4.95
CA GLN A 40 2.13 -8.19 4.42
C GLN A 40 0.72 -7.89 3.93
N VAL A 41 -0.02 -7.09 4.69
CA VAL A 41 -1.37 -6.70 4.27
C VAL A 41 -1.32 -5.88 2.99
N LEU A 42 -0.37 -4.97 2.89
CA LEU A 42 -0.23 -4.16 1.69
C LEU A 42 0.18 -5.00 0.48
N ASN A 43 1.03 -5.99 0.71
CA ASN A 43 1.40 -6.90 -0.38
C ASN A 43 0.19 -7.67 -0.87
N ASN A 44 -0.68 -8.11 0.03
CA ASN A 44 -1.91 -8.78 -0.37
C ASN A 44 -2.81 -7.85 -1.16
N ALA A 45 -2.91 -6.59 -0.75
CA ALA A 45 -3.72 -5.62 -1.47
C ALA A 45 -3.16 -5.39 -2.87
N LEU A 46 -1.85 -5.33 -2.99
CA LEU A 46 -1.23 -5.15 -4.30
C LEU A 46 -1.46 -6.36 -5.19
N ASP A 47 -1.43 -7.56 -4.62
CA ASP A 47 -1.71 -8.77 -5.39
C ASP A 47 -3.13 -8.76 -5.91
N ILE A 48 -4.08 -8.35 -5.07
CA ILE A 48 -5.47 -8.26 -5.49
C ILE A 48 -5.60 -7.27 -6.62
N LEU A 49 -4.92 -6.15 -6.50
CA LEU A 49 -4.98 -5.13 -7.53
C LEU A 49 -4.41 -5.64 -8.84
N GLU A 50 -3.36 -6.46 -8.78
CA GLU A 50 -2.78 -7.02 -10.00
C GLU A 50 -3.73 -7.96 -10.72
N GLU A 51 -4.64 -8.60 -9.97
CA GLU A 51 -5.62 -9.46 -10.57
C GLU A 51 -6.79 -8.69 -11.16
N TYR A 52 -6.89 -7.41 -10.84
CA TYR A 52 -7.98 -6.58 -11.30
C TYR A 52 -7.78 -6.27 -12.77
N GLU A 53 -8.80 -6.58 -13.61
CA GLU A 53 -8.70 -6.44 -14.98
C GLU A 53 -9.15 -5.21 -15.51
N HIS A 54 -8.90 -4.21 -15.32
CA HIS A 54 -9.24 -3.06 -16.03
C HIS A 54 -9.33 -1.94 -15.40
#